data_5ac1c83a0eb8089f53f98cdf66c99f32
#
_entry.id   5ac1c83a0eb8089f53f98cdf66c99f32
#
_cell.length_a   1.000
_cell.length_b   1.000
_cell.length_c   1.000
_cell.angle_alpha   90.00
_cell.angle_beta   90.00
_cell.angle_gamma   90.00
#
_symmetry.space_group_name_H-M   'P 1'
#
loop_
_entity.id
_entity.type
_entity.pdbx_description
1 polymer ?
#
loop_
_entity_poly.entity_id
_entity_poly.type
_entity_poly.pdbx_seq_one_letter_code
_entity_poly.pdbx_strand_id
1 'polypeptide(L)'
;MPLPSIPAGLYAEAWPPLLAVRGPGTCKTLHSHHAMHFVLAVEGVLRVRTSVRGRWTAAAGVLTAPDIPHAIDASAGDQVVIFFDPESDPGVLLRPAITGSARFMSRAERAELVRGVRDPQSFASGDAHKWARRAATTLGLTPHGSRPILHPVVRKLLARLRESGVEDDTSLEGLADAVHLSPGRLMHVFTESVGIPLRPYLAWLRVQRAACAVLAGASVTEAAHVAGFSDAAHMSRTFKRRLGFPPSALRRMRPSQPAQAVHD
;
A
#
# COMPACT_ATOMS: atom_id res chain seq x y z
N MET A 1 28.57 0.12 -17.26
CA MET A 1 27.35 -0.38 -17.92
C MET A 1 26.23 0.60 -17.57
N PRO A 2 25.48 1.14 -18.53
CA PRO A 2 24.32 1.95 -18.21
C PRO A 2 23.33 1.06 -17.45
N LEU A 3 22.73 1.59 -16.38
CA LEU A 3 21.66 0.94 -15.62
C LEU A 3 20.51 0.60 -16.59
N PRO A 4 19.87 -0.57 -16.48
CA PRO A 4 18.71 -0.85 -17.29
C PRO A 4 17.68 0.24 -17.06
N SER A 5 17.29 0.93 -18.13
CA SER A 5 16.23 1.93 -18.10
C SER A 5 14.94 1.21 -17.70
N ILE A 6 14.49 1.44 -16.47
CA ILE A 6 13.19 0.98 -16.03
C ILE A 6 12.15 1.73 -16.88
N PRO A 7 11.19 1.05 -17.50
CA PRO A 7 10.21 1.70 -18.37
C PRO A 7 9.52 2.85 -17.64
N ALA A 8 9.49 4.03 -18.24
CA ALA A 8 8.92 5.26 -17.65
C ALA A 8 7.46 5.09 -17.17
N GLY A 9 6.69 4.18 -17.76
CA GLY A 9 5.33 3.85 -17.34
C GLY A 9 5.21 3.16 -15.96
N LEU A 10 6.28 2.52 -15.48
CA LEU A 10 6.28 1.89 -14.15
C LEU A 10 6.36 2.90 -13.00
N TYR A 11 6.77 4.13 -13.26
CA TYR A 11 6.89 5.19 -12.24
C TYR A 11 5.65 6.08 -12.15
N ALA A 12 4.97 6.34 -13.26
CA ALA A 12 3.70 7.08 -13.24
C ALA A 12 2.58 6.30 -12.54
N GLU A 13 2.71 4.95 -12.51
CA GLU A 13 1.83 4.03 -11.77
C GLU A 13 2.53 3.41 -10.54
N ALA A 14 3.60 4.01 -10.05
CA ALA A 14 4.52 3.42 -9.06
C ALA A 14 3.84 2.96 -7.75
N TRP A 15 2.69 3.48 -7.43
CA TRP A 15 1.78 2.94 -6.44
C TRP A 15 0.36 3.20 -6.94
N PRO A 16 -0.22 2.27 -7.67
CA PRO A 16 -1.62 2.38 -8.05
C PRO A 16 -2.44 2.52 -6.76
N PRO A 17 -3.60 3.18 -6.80
CA PRO A 17 -4.45 3.32 -5.63
C PRO A 17 -4.79 1.98 -4.98
N LEU A 18 -4.37 0.89 -5.62
CA LEU A 18 -4.54 -0.48 -5.17
C LEU A 18 -3.39 -1.34 -5.72
N LEU A 19 -2.54 -1.87 -4.83
CA LEU A 19 -1.48 -2.82 -5.16
C LEU A 19 -1.83 -4.19 -4.59
N ALA A 20 -1.90 -5.21 -5.45
CA ALA A 20 -2.12 -6.58 -5.03
C ALA A 20 -0.88 -7.44 -5.24
N VAL A 21 -0.56 -8.27 -4.25
CA VAL A 21 0.48 -9.30 -4.33
C VAL A 21 -0.06 -10.62 -3.78
N ARG A 22 0.41 -11.73 -4.35
CA ARG A 22 0.06 -13.08 -3.90
C ARG A 22 1.32 -13.88 -3.60
N GLY A 23 1.30 -14.67 -2.56
CA GLY A 23 2.37 -15.62 -2.24
C GLY A 23 2.37 -16.01 -0.77
N PRO A 24 3.31 -16.90 -0.40
CA PRO A 24 3.52 -17.24 0.98
C PRO A 24 4.11 -16.02 1.70
N GLY A 25 3.72 -15.82 2.94
CA GLY A 25 4.30 -14.75 3.72
C GLY A 25 3.73 -14.67 5.12
N THR A 26 4.54 -14.11 5.99
CA THR A 26 4.13 -13.83 7.35
C THR A 26 4.88 -12.61 7.88
N CYS A 27 4.19 -11.78 8.63
CA CYS A 27 4.78 -10.69 9.38
C CYS A 27 4.34 -10.77 10.83
N LYS A 28 5.05 -11.57 11.62
CA LYS A 28 4.79 -11.74 13.06
C LYS A 28 5.26 -10.56 13.90
N THR A 29 6.04 -9.64 13.33
CA THR A 29 6.50 -8.42 14.00
C THR A 29 5.42 -7.35 13.89
N LEU A 30 5.06 -6.72 15.02
CA LEU A 30 4.17 -5.58 15.02
C LEU A 30 4.81 -4.42 14.23
N HIS A 31 4.05 -3.89 13.29
CA HIS A 31 4.41 -2.75 12.47
C HIS A 31 3.18 -1.92 12.15
N SER A 32 3.37 -0.72 11.64
CA SER A 32 2.30 0.15 11.16
C SER A 32 2.76 0.93 9.93
N HIS A 33 1.82 1.19 9.05
CA HIS A 33 2.03 1.98 7.82
C HIS A 33 0.78 2.76 7.47
N HIS A 34 0.95 3.80 6.65
CA HIS A 34 -0.14 4.64 6.19
C HIS A 34 -0.82 4.04 4.95
N ALA A 35 -1.27 2.81 5.08
CA ALA A 35 -2.14 2.17 4.11
C ALA A 35 -3.20 1.35 4.84
N MET A 36 -4.36 1.30 4.26
CA MET A 36 -5.31 0.23 4.53
C MET A 36 -4.87 -0.99 3.74
N HIS A 37 -5.02 -2.18 4.27
CA HIS A 37 -4.78 -3.36 3.47
C HIS A 37 -5.67 -4.54 3.86
N PHE A 38 -6.09 -5.26 2.83
CA PHE A 38 -6.61 -6.60 2.99
C PHE A 38 -5.48 -7.60 3.05
N VAL A 39 -5.59 -8.55 3.96
CA VAL A 39 -4.84 -9.80 3.91
C VAL A 39 -5.84 -10.94 3.92
N LEU A 40 -5.87 -11.70 2.85
CA LEU A 40 -6.84 -12.76 2.61
C LEU A 40 -6.10 -14.10 2.51
N ALA A 41 -6.39 -15.06 3.38
CA ALA A 41 -5.90 -16.40 3.19
C ALA A 41 -6.50 -16.98 1.90
N VAL A 42 -5.68 -17.56 1.02
CA VAL A 42 -6.20 -18.23 -0.19
C VAL A 42 -7.04 -19.43 0.24
N GLU A 43 -6.53 -20.17 1.21
CA GLU A 43 -7.22 -21.27 1.88
C GLU A 43 -6.99 -21.23 3.39
N GLY A 44 -7.85 -21.88 4.15
CA GLY A 44 -7.71 -21.95 5.60
C GLY A 44 -7.94 -20.61 6.31
N VAL A 45 -7.05 -20.30 7.25
CA VAL A 45 -7.10 -19.08 8.09
C VAL A 45 -5.70 -18.52 8.32
N LEU A 46 -5.64 -17.23 8.56
CA LEU A 46 -4.47 -16.51 9.06
C LEU A 46 -4.70 -16.09 10.52
N ARG A 47 -3.66 -15.71 11.22
CA ARG A 47 -3.74 -15.19 12.59
C ARG A 47 -3.33 -13.72 12.58
N VAL A 48 -4.11 -12.90 13.27
CA VAL A 48 -3.91 -11.43 13.30
C VAL A 48 -3.81 -10.97 14.75
N ARG A 49 -2.94 -10.01 14.98
CA ARG A 49 -2.82 -9.29 16.25
C ARG A 49 -2.70 -7.80 15.98
N THR A 50 -3.52 -6.99 16.64
CA THR A 50 -3.62 -5.53 16.40
C THR A 50 -3.09 -4.67 17.55
N SER A 51 -2.44 -5.28 18.55
CA SER A 51 -1.76 -4.53 19.61
C SER A 51 -0.66 -5.39 20.28
N VAL A 52 0.25 -4.75 21.01
CA VAL A 52 1.38 -5.43 21.68
C VAL A 52 0.89 -6.49 22.66
N ARG A 53 -0.16 -6.18 23.42
CA ARG A 53 -0.75 -7.09 24.43
C ARG A 53 -1.95 -7.86 23.90
N GLY A 54 -2.32 -7.64 22.61
CA GLY A 54 -3.47 -8.31 21.99
C GLY A 54 -3.23 -9.80 21.78
N ARG A 55 -4.30 -10.57 21.87
CA ARG A 55 -4.29 -11.99 21.52
C ARG A 55 -4.28 -12.15 19.99
N TRP A 56 -3.72 -13.26 19.54
CA TRP A 56 -3.83 -13.67 18.15
C TRP A 56 -5.25 -14.17 17.87
N THR A 57 -5.90 -13.55 16.88
CA THR A 57 -7.24 -13.93 16.42
C THR A 57 -7.13 -14.64 15.08
N ALA A 58 -7.76 -15.80 14.95
CA ALA A 58 -7.85 -16.51 13.68
C ALA A 58 -8.96 -15.92 12.81
N ALA A 59 -8.67 -15.72 11.52
CA ALA A 59 -9.63 -15.17 10.57
C ALA A 59 -9.36 -15.71 9.15
N ALA A 60 -10.37 -15.75 8.31
CA ALA A 60 -10.21 -16.06 6.88
C ALA A 60 -9.55 -14.90 6.13
N GLY A 61 -9.73 -13.68 6.60
CA GLY A 61 -9.10 -12.46 6.12
C GLY A 61 -9.27 -11.31 7.09
N VAL A 62 -8.53 -10.23 6.86
CA VAL A 62 -8.59 -9.00 7.64
C VAL A 62 -8.44 -7.79 6.73
N LEU A 63 -9.15 -6.71 7.05
CA LEU A 63 -8.92 -5.36 6.54
C LEU A 63 -8.44 -4.52 7.71
N THR A 64 -7.22 -3.98 7.64
CA THR A 64 -6.64 -3.16 8.71
C THR A 64 -6.86 -1.68 8.46
N ALA A 65 -7.05 -0.92 9.54
CA ALA A 65 -7.03 0.54 9.48
C ALA A 65 -5.61 1.06 9.22
N PRO A 66 -5.47 2.24 8.58
CA PRO A 66 -4.17 2.90 8.42
C PRO A 66 -3.56 3.25 9.78
N ASP A 67 -2.24 3.26 9.86
CA ASP A 67 -1.43 3.69 11.01
C ASP A 67 -1.62 2.87 12.31
N ILE A 68 -2.42 1.82 12.28
CA ILE A 68 -2.66 0.95 13.44
C ILE A 68 -1.60 -0.16 13.50
N PRO A 69 -0.95 -0.38 14.66
CA PRO A 69 -0.03 -1.50 14.84
C PRO A 69 -0.71 -2.84 14.59
N HIS A 70 -0.13 -3.66 13.76
CA HIS A 70 -0.63 -5.00 13.48
C HIS A 70 0.49 -5.99 13.17
N ALA A 71 0.20 -7.28 13.36
CA ALA A 71 1.04 -8.39 12.96
C ALA A 71 0.16 -9.50 12.38
N ILE A 72 0.65 -10.16 11.33
CA ILE A 72 -0.12 -11.16 10.59
C ILE A 72 0.75 -12.41 10.43
N ASP A 73 0.20 -13.56 10.80
CA ASP A 73 0.80 -14.87 10.60
C ASP A 73 -0.03 -15.64 9.57
N ALA A 74 0.48 -15.72 8.36
CA ALA A 74 -0.05 -16.50 7.26
C ALA A 74 0.90 -17.63 6.85
N SER A 75 1.67 -18.16 7.80
CA SER A 75 2.66 -19.22 7.54
C SER A 75 2.04 -20.55 7.10
N ALA A 76 0.74 -20.73 7.30
CA ALA A 76 0.03 -21.97 6.94
C ALA A 76 -0.30 -22.10 5.44
N GLY A 77 -0.11 -21.06 4.63
CA GLY A 77 -0.45 -21.11 3.21
C GLY A 77 -0.26 -19.80 2.47
N ASP A 78 -0.74 -19.76 1.25
CA ASP A 78 -0.73 -18.57 0.41
C ASP A 78 -1.73 -17.53 0.91
N GLN A 79 -1.35 -16.28 0.76
CA GLN A 79 -2.20 -15.13 1.00
C GLN A 79 -2.24 -14.20 -0.20
N VAL A 80 -3.31 -13.43 -0.30
CA VAL A 80 -3.42 -12.24 -1.13
C VAL A 80 -3.34 -11.04 -0.23
N VAL A 81 -2.44 -10.12 -0.51
CA VAL A 81 -2.31 -8.83 0.18
C VAL A 81 -2.63 -7.72 -0.80
N ILE A 82 -3.56 -6.84 -0.44
CA ILE A 82 -3.99 -5.72 -1.27
C ILE A 82 -3.84 -4.45 -0.44
N PHE A 83 -2.89 -3.60 -0.84
CA PHE A 83 -2.67 -2.29 -0.22
C PHE A 83 -3.40 -1.21 -1.01
N PHE A 84 -3.91 -0.20 -0.31
CA PHE A 84 -4.45 1.00 -0.93
C PHE A 84 -4.34 2.20 0.02
N ASP A 85 -4.16 3.38 -0.60
CA ASP A 85 -4.06 4.62 0.15
C ASP A 85 -5.43 5.01 0.73
N PRO A 86 -5.50 5.42 2.00
CA PRO A 86 -6.75 5.86 2.63
C PRO A 86 -7.43 7.01 1.91
N GLU A 87 -6.65 7.89 1.26
CA GLU A 87 -7.10 9.07 0.52
C GLU A 87 -7.53 8.76 -0.92
N SER A 88 -7.29 7.53 -1.40
CA SER A 88 -7.71 7.10 -2.73
C SER A 88 -9.22 6.80 -2.77
N ASP A 89 -9.80 6.82 -3.97
CA ASP A 89 -11.21 6.46 -4.13
C ASP A 89 -11.56 5.06 -3.56
N PRO A 90 -10.74 4.00 -3.79
CA PRO A 90 -10.92 2.72 -3.10
C PRO A 90 -10.81 2.82 -1.58
N GLY A 91 -9.86 3.60 -1.06
CA GLY A 91 -9.67 3.79 0.37
C GLY A 91 -10.88 4.43 1.03
N VAL A 92 -11.37 5.51 0.46
CA VAL A 92 -12.58 6.22 0.92
C VAL A 92 -13.80 5.30 0.88
N LEU A 93 -13.97 4.53 -0.20
CA LEU A 93 -15.09 3.60 -0.35
C LEU A 93 -15.08 2.49 0.70
N LEU A 94 -13.92 1.96 1.04
CA LEU A 94 -13.78 0.77 1.90
C LEU A 94 -13.55 1.12 3.39
N ARG A 95 -13.16 2.36 3.71
CA ARG A 95 -12.91 2.79 5.09
C ARG A 95 -14.10 2.56 6.03
N PRO A 96 -15.37 2.80 5.64
CA PRO A 96 -16.52 2.54 6.51
C PRO A 96 -16.70 1.08 6.93
N ALA A 97 -16.06 0.13 6.25
CA ALA A 97 -16.06 -1.28 6.68
C ALA A 97 -15.30 -1.50 7.98
N ILE A 98 -14.39 -0.58 8.35
CA ILE A 98 -13.51 -0.75 9.52
C ILE A 98 -14.14 -0.07 10.72
N THR A 99 -14.48 -0.87 11.71
CA THR A 99 -14.86 -0.40 13.05
C THR A 99 -13.69 -0.68 14.01
N GLY A 100 -13.02 0.40 14.48
CA GLY A 100 -11.83 0.27 15.33
C GLY A 100 -10.54 0.01 14.53
N SER A 101 -9.76 -0.98 14.96
CA SER A 101 -8.41 -1.24 14.40
C SER A 101 -8.42 -2.09 13.13
N ALA A 102 -9.39 -2.99 13.00
CA ALA A 102 -9.48 -3.92 11.87
C ALA A 102 -10.87 -4.54 11.77
N ARG A 103 -11.24 -4.95 10.55
CA ARG A 103 -12.39 -5.79 10.27
C ARG A 103 -11.92 -7.20 9.92
N PHE A 104 -12.40 -8.18 10.66
CA PHE A 104 -12.18 -9.60 10.38
C PHE A 104 -13.25 -10.12 9.42
N MET A 105 -12.86 -10.99 8.52
CA MET A 105 -13.73 -11.52 7.48
C MET A 105 -14.15 -12.95 7.74
N SER A 106 -15.39 -13.24 7.42
CA SER A 106 -15.92 -14.59 7.34
C SER A 106 -15.29 -15.36 6.16
N ARG A 107 -15.45 -16.68 6.16
CA ARG A 107 -15.01 -17.53 5.03
C ARG A 107 -15.75 -17.19 3.74
N ALA A 108 -17.03 -16.81 3.83
CA ALA A 108 -17.84 -16.45 2.67
C ALA A 108 -17.35 -15.12 2.04
N GLU A 109 -17.17 -14.07 2.85
CA GLU A 109 -16.62 -12.78 2.39
C GLU A 109 -15.24 -12.97 1.75
N ARG A 110 -14.35 -13.72 2.41
CA ARG A 110 -13.02 -14.01 1.89
C ARG A 110 -13.09 -14.73 0.52
N ALA A 111 -13.96 -15.73 0.37
CA ALA A 111 -14.09 -16.46 -0.88
C ALA A 111 -14.51 -15.55 -2.04
N GLU A 112 -15.43 -14.62 -1.81
CA GLU A 112 -15.84 -13.61 -2.81
C GLU A 112 -14.68 -12.65 -3.15
N LEU A 113 -13.97 -12.16 -2.13
CA LEU A 113 -12.87 -11.21 -2.31
C LEU A 113 -11.68 -11.85 -3.06
N VAL A 114 -11.30 -13.07 -2.71
CA VAL A 114 -10.18 -13.81 -3.35
C VAL A 114 -10.53 -14.19 -4.79
N ARG A 115 -11.81 -14.53 -5.08
CA ARG A 115 -12.24 -14.88 -6.44
C ARG A 115 -11.89 -13.79 -7.44
N GLY A 116 -11.99 -12.51 -7.04
CA GLY A 116 -11.63 -11.37 -7.88
C GLY A 116 -10.13 -11.09 -8.01
N VAL A 117 -9.29 -11.83 -7.27
CA VAL A 117 -7.83 -11.63 -7.24
C VAL A 117 -7.08 -12.93 -7.56
N ARG A 118 -7.79 -13.97 -8.00
CA ARG A 118 -7.15 -15.26 -8.36
C ARG A 118 -6.21 -15.14 -9.54
N ASP A 119 -6.54 -14.27 -10.47
CA ASP A 119 -5.64 -13.89 -11.54
C ASP A 119 -4.96 -12.56 -11.18
N PRO A 120 -3.65 -12.59 -10.87
CA PRO A 120 -2.88 -11.38 -10.66
C PRO A 120 -2.95 -10.39 -11.83
N GLN A 121 -3.19 -10.85 -13.05
CA GLN A 121 -3.31 -10.01 -14.25
C GLN A 121 -4.58 -9.12 -14.22
N SER A 122 -5.62 -9.52 -13.50
CA SER A 122 -6.85 -8.74 -13.39
C SER A 122 -6.68 -7.38 -12.70
N PHE A 123 -5.61 -7.22 -11.91
CA PHE A 123 -5.29 -5.92 -11.28
C PHE A 123 -4.41 -5.02 -12.15
N ALA A 124 -3.64 -5.58 -13.09
CA ALA A 124 -2.82 -4.81 -14.01
C ALA A 124 -3.64 -4.03 -15.05
N SER A 125 -4.89 -4.41 -15.27
CA SER A 125 -5.79 -3.87 -16.31
C SER A 125 -6.72 -2.74 -15.85
N GLY A 126 -6.44 -2.04 -14.75
CA GLY A 126 -7.23 -0.89 -14.29
C GLY A 126 -8.53 -1.26 -13.55
N ASP A 127 -8.74 -2.52 -13.20
CA ASP A 127 -9.94 -3.00 -12.51
C ASP A 127 -9.95 -2.80 -10.98
N ALA A 128 -8.97 -2.05 -10.45
CA ALA A 128 -8.88 -1.72 -9.03
C ALA A 128 -10.19 -1.12 -8.47
N HIS A 129 -10.80 -0.21 -9.21
CA HIS A 129 -12.07 0.41 -8.82
C HIS A 129 -13.24 -0.57 -8.86
N LYS A 130 -13.29 -1.45 -9.85
CA LYS A 130 -14.32 -2.50 -9.95
C LYS A 130 -14.19 -3.50 -8.81
N TRP A 131 -12.95 -3.90 -8.49
CA TRP A 131 -12.71 -4.77 -7.35
C TRP A 131 -13.11 -4.10 -6.03
N ALA A 132 -12.74 -2.84 -5.81
CA ALA A 132 -13.09 -2.10 -4.60
C ALA A 132 -14.62 -1.95 -4.42
N ARG A 133 -15.36 -1.69 -5.51
CA ARG A 133 -16.83 -1.65 -5.50
C ARG A 133 -17.41 -3.01 -5.11
N ARG A 134 -16.91 -4.09 -5.71
CA ARG A 134 -17.34 -5.44 -5.34
C ARG A 134 -17.02 -5.77 -3.90
N ALA A 135 -15.82 -5.41 -3.43
CA ALA A 135 -15.44 -5.55 -2.03
C ALA A 135 -16.38 -4.79 -1.10
N ALA A 136 -16.74 -3.55 -1.44
CA ALA A 136 -17.71 -2.78 -0.68
C ALA A 136 -19.06 -3.49 -0.59
N THR A 137 -19.59 -3.99 -1.70
CA THR A 137 -20.83 -4.79 -1.72
C THR A 137 -20.73 -6.04 -0.86
N THR A 138 -19.63 -6.81 -1.01
CA THR A 138 -19.37 -8.03 -0.21
C THR A 138 -19.33 -7.73 1.29
N LEU A 139 -18.83 -6.56 1.66
CA LEU A 139 -18.73 -6.13 3.07
C LEU A 139 -20.01 -5.42 3.57
N GLY A 140 -21.06 -5.38 2.78
CA GLY A 140 -22.36 -4.76 3.14
C GLY A 140 -22.33 -3.24 3.15
N LEU A 141 -21.38 -2.61 2.46
CA LEU A 141 -21.31 -1.16 2.35
C LEU A 141 -22.24 -0.65 1.25
N THR A 142 -22.98 0.39 1.56
CA THR A 142 -23.68 1.17 0.54
C THR A 142 -22.72 2.22 -0.04
N PRO A 143 -22.68 2.44 -1.36
CA PRO A 143 -21.73 3.37 -2.01
C PRO A 143 -21.93 4.86 -1.70
N HIS A 144 -22.53 5.21 -0.58
CA HIS A 144 -22.90 6.58 -0.21
C HIS A 144 -21.93 7.25 0.77
N GLY A 145 -20.68 6.79 0.86
CA GLY A 145 -19.67 7.44 1.69
C GLY A 145 -19.31 8.83 1.16
N SER A 146 -19.49 9.86 1.97
CA SER A 146 -18.96 11.19 1.68
C SER A 146 -17.44 11.09 1.54
N ARG A 147 -16.89 11.51 0.40
CA ARG A 147 -15.43 11.62 0.25
C ARG A 147 -14.88 12.49 1.37
N PRO A 148 -13.82 12.08 2.06
CA PRO A 148 -13.08 13.02 2.91
C PRO A 148 -12.74 14.23 2.05
N ILE A 149 -13.11 15.41 2.51
CA ILE A 149 -12.81 16.65 1.79
C ILE A 149 -11.34 16.95 2.07
N LEU A 150 -10.46 16.37 1.25
CA LEU A 150 -9.06 16.79 1.26
C LEU A 150 -8.99 18.28 0.89
N HIS A 151 -8.23 19.03 1.67
CA HIS A 151 -7.95 20.42 1.34
C HIS A 151 -7.41 20.51 -0.10
N PRO A 152 -7.87 21.42 -0.96
CA PRO A 152 -7.48 21.49 -2.37
C PRO A 152 -5.98 21.49 -2.61
N VAL A 153 -5.23 22.21 -1.76
CA VAL A 153 -3.76 22.27 -1.78
C VAL A 153 -3.16 20.90 -1.50
N VAL A 154 -3.67 20.16 -0.52
CA VAL A 154 -3.19 18.81 -0.17
C VAL A 154 -3.47 17.84 -1.31
N ARG A 155 -4.64 17.92 -1.95
CA ARG A 155 -4.96 17.10 -3.13
C ARG A 155 -3.96 17.34 -4.26
N LYS A 156 -3.64 18.60 -4.57
CA LYS A 156 -2.63 18.97 -5.57
C LYS A 156 -1.25 18.44 -5.19
N LEU A 157 -0.87 18.57 -3.93
CA LEU A 157 0.41 18.06 -3.43
C LEU A 157 0.50 16.54 -3.53
N LEU A 158 -0.54 15.81 -3.14
CA LEU A 158 -0.58 14.34 -3.24
C LEU A 158 -0.47 13.86 -4.69
N ALA A 159 -1.16 14.52 -5.63
CA ALA A 159 -1.02 14.22 -7.05
C ALA A 159 0.42 14.41 -7.51
N ARG A 160 1.02 15.57 -7.21
CA ARG A 160 2.43 15.85 -7.52
C ARG A 160 3.37 14.80 -6.92
N LEU A 161 3.24 14.48 -5.63
CA LEU A 161 4.10 13.49 -4.95
C LEU A 161 4.01 12.09 -5.56
N ARG A 162 2.88 11.72 -6.13
CA ARG A 162 2.71 10.43 -6.84
C ARG A 162 3.39 10.43 -8.22
N GLU A 163 3.38 11.57 -8.89
CA GLU A 163 4.02 11.76 -10.20
C GLU A 163 5.52 12.05 -10.09
N SER A 164 5.99 12.54 -8.94
CA SER A 164 7.37 12.96 -8.69
C SER A 164 8.37 11.83 -8.83
N GLY A 165 9.45 12.09 -9.57
CA GLY A 165 10.63 11.24 -9.68
C GLY A 165 11.56 11.36 -8.45
N VAL A 166 12.71 10.67 -8.52
CA VAL A 166 13.76 10.72 -7.48
C VAL A 166 14.43 12.09 -7.42
N GLU A 167 14.46 12.79 -8.55
CA GLU A 167 15.13 14.08 -8.72
C GLU A 167 14.30 15.28 -8.25
N ASP A 168 13.02 15.07 -7.94
CA ASP A 168 12.15 16.15 -7.48
C ASP A 168 12.49 16.56 -6.04
N ASP A 169 12.53 17.86 -5.81
CA ASP A 169 12.70 18.42 -4.47
C ASP A 169 11.50 18.06 -3.59
N THR A 170 11.73 17.13 -2.66
CA THR A 170 10.79 16.74 -1.62
C THR A 170 11.13 17.35 -0.26
N SER A 171 11.96 18.41 -0.22
CA SER A 171 12.17 19.22 0.98
C SER A 171 10.86 19.89 1.39
N LEU A 172 10.74 20.20 2.66
CA LEU A 172 9.54 20.89 3.16
C LEU A 172 9.36 22.25 2.49
N GLU A 173 10.46 22.95 2.29
CA GLU A 173 10.52 24.27 1.65
C GLU A 173 10.07 24.17 0.18
N GLY A 174 10.67 23.26 -0.61
CA GLY A 174 10.32 23.07 -2.01
C GLY A 174 8.87 22.61 -2.21
N LEU A 175 8.35 21.77 -1.32
CA LEU A 175 6.94 21.35 -1.36
C LEU A 175 5.99 22.49 -0.97
N ALA A 176 6.38 23.34 -0.02
CA ALA A 176 5.59 24.49 0.40
C ALA A 176 5.52 25.56 -0.71
N ASP A 177 6.65 25.85 -1.35
CA ASP A 177 6.74 26.77 -2.49
C ASP A 177 5.89 26.30 -3.67
N ALA A 178 5.93 24.99 -3.98
CA ALA A 178 5.16 24.38 -5.06
C ALA A 178 3.64 24.51 -4.90
N VAL A 179 3.17 24.77 -3.68
CA VAL A 179 1.75 24.94 -3.37
C VAL A 179 1.44 26.35 -2.82
N HIS A 180 2.41 27.26 -2.86
CA HIS A 180 2.29 28.66 -2.41
C HIS A 180 1.84 28.81 -0.94
N LEU A 181 2.42 28.00 -0.07
CA LEU A 181 2.20 28.06 1.38
C LEU A 181 3.53 28.25 2.11
N SER A 182 3.47 28.78 3.33
CA SER A 182 4.61 28.69 4.24
C SER A 182 4.79 27.22 4.71
N PRO A 183 6.04 26.79 5.03
CA PRO A 183 6.31 25.44 5.53
C PRO A 183 5.44 25.04 6.72
N GLY A 184 5.26 25.93 7.68
CA GLY A 184 4.41 25.71 8.85
C GLY A 184 2.93 25.53 8.49
N ARG A 185 2.41 26.33 7.56
CA ARG A 185 1.03 26.22 7.09
C ARG A 185 0.81 24.92 6.32
N LEU A 186 1.77 24.55 5.47
CA LEU A 186 1.71 23.26 4.76
C LEU A 186 1.64 22.08 5.74
N MET A 187 2.52 22.02 6.74
CA MET A 187 2.51 20.93 7.72
C MET A 187 1.17 20.83 8.45
N HIS A 188 0.59 21.96 8.84
CA HIS A 188 -0.69 22.00 9.54
C HIS A 188 -1.83 21.47 8.66
N VAL A 189 -2.00 22.05 7.47
CA VAL A 189 -3.08 21.68 6.53
C VAL A 189 -2.94 20.24 6.05
N PHE A 190 -1.70 19.77 5.85
CA PHE A 190 -1.44 18.39 5.47
C PHE A 190 -1.86 17.41 6.58
N THR A 191 -1.41 17.66 7.81
CA THR A 191 -1.73 16.78 8.95
C THR A 191 -3.23 16.75 9.22
N GLU A 192 -3.91 17.90 9.14
CA GLU A 192 -5.36 18.00 9.32
C GLU A 192 -6.12 17.20 8.23
N SER A 193 -5.64 17.25 6.98
CA SER A 193 -6.31 16.59 5.84
C SER A 193 -6.03 15.08 5.76
N VAL A 194 -4.78 14.65 6.03
CA VAL A 194 -4.31 13.28 5.81
C VAL A 194 -4.33 12.45 7.11
N GLY A 195 -4.29 13.12 8.26
CA GLY A 195 -4.29 12.49 9.57
C GLY A 195 -2.90 12.10 10.09
N ILE A 196 -1.85 12.24 9.27
CA ILE A 196 -0.45 12.05 9.70
C ILE A 196 0.43 13.23 9.24
N PRO A 197 1.55 13.50 9.93
CA PRO A 197 2.49 14.54 9.50
C PRO A 197 3.11 14.22 8.13
N LEU A 198 3.49 15.27 7.37
CA LEU A 198 4.05 15.15 6.02
C LEU A 198 5.33 14.28 5.97
N ARG A 199 6.25 14.43 6.92
CA ARG A 199 7.51 13.66 6.94
C ARG A 199 7.30 12.14 7.07
N PRO A 200 6.47 11.59 7.99
CA PRO A 200 6.05 10.19 7.99
C PRO A 200 5.40 9.73 6.69
N TYR A 201 4.58 10.58 6.06
CA TYR A 201 3.94 10.28 4.78
C TYR A 201 4.98 10.14 3.65
N LEU A 202 5.94 11.08 3.54
CA LEU A 202 7.02 10.97 2.56
C LEU A 202 7.87 9.70 2.77
N ALA A 203 8.15 9.34 4.02
CA ALA A 203 8.85 8.09 4.32
C ALA A 203 8.04 6.86 3.90
N TRP A 204 6.72 6.91 4.00
CA TRP A 204 5.82 5.87 3.49
C TRP A 204 5.88 5.78 1.96
N LEU A 205 5.79 6.91 1.24
CA LEU A 205 5.91 6.93 -0.23
C LEU A 205 7.24 6.33 -0.71
N ARG A 206 8.36 6.61 -0.03
CA ARG A 206 9.65 5.99 -0.36
C ARG A 206 9.61 4.46 -0.18
N VAL A 207 8.95 3.95 0.87
CA VAL A 207 8.77 2.50 1.06
C VAL A 207 7.93 1.89 -0.06
N GLN A 208 6.87 2.56 -0.50
CA GLN A 208 6.04 2.14 -1.62
C GLN A 208 6.86 2.04 -2.91
N ARG A 209 7.63 3.10 -3.26
CA ARG A 209 8.51 3.11 -4.44
C ARG A 209 9.53 1.97 -4.40
N ALA A 210 10.17 1.77 -3.23
CA ALA A 210 11.10 0.66 -3.06
C ALA A 210 10.44 -0.70 -3.25
N ALA A 211 9.22 -0.88 -2.73
CA ALA A 211 8.46 -2.12 -2.92
C ALA A 211 8.16 -2.38 -4.40
N CYS A 212 7.68 -1.37 -5.14
CA CYS A 212 7.42 -1.49 -6.57
C CYS A 212 8.69 -1.82 -7.35
N ALA A 213 9.82 -1.15 -7.07
CA ALA A 213 11.09 -1.42 -7.73
C ALA A 213 11.56 -2.87 -7.50
N VAL A 214 11.49 -3.37 -6.25
CA VAL A 214 11.85 -4.77 -5.93
C VAL A 214 10.93 -5.76 -6.61
N LEU A 215 9.63 -5.49 -6.67
CA LEU A 215 8.64 -6.33 -7.38
C LEU A 215 8.89 -6.33 -8.89
N ALA A 216 9.34 -5.21 -9.45
CA ALA A 216 9.77 -5.09 -10.85
C ALA A 216 11.13 -5.75 -11.15
N GLY A 217 11.79 -6.36 -10.15
CA GLY A 217 13.03 -7.09 -10.32
C GLY A 217 14.31 -6.34 -9.95
N ALA A 218 14.21 -5.07 -9.54
CA ALA A 218 15.38 -4.30 -9.12
C ALA A 218 16.09 -4.96 -7.92
N SER A 219 17.41 -4.82 -7.87
CA SER A 219 18.19 -5.17 -6.69
C SER A 219 17.82 -4.28 -5.49
N VAL A 220 18.16 -4.71 -4.28
CA VAL A 220 17.88 -3.91 -3.07
C VAL A 220 18.61 -2.55 -3.13
N THR A 221 19.80 -2.52 -3.72
CA THR A 221 20.60 -1.29 -3.88
C THR A 221 19.95 -0.34 -4.89
N GLU A 222 19.55 -0.84 -6.06
CA GLU A 222 18.84 -0.06 -7.08
C GLU A 222 17.51 0.47 -6.56
N ALA A 223 16.73 -0.38 -5.87
CA ALA A 223 15.46 0.00 -5.27
C ALA A 223 15.63 1.11 -4.21
N ALA A 224 16.71 1.08 -3.42
CA ALA A 224 17.02 2.13 -2.46
C ALA A 224 17.28 3.45 -3.15
N HIS A 225 18.11 3.45 -4.20
CA HIS A 225 18.43 4.65 -4.99
C HIS A 225 17.17 5.24 -5.62
N VAL A 226 16.42 4.43 -6.35
CA VAL A 226 15.18 4.82 -7.04
C VAL A 226 14.11 5.35 -6.09
N ALA A 227 14.08 4.84 -4.87
CA ALA A 227 13.11 5.29 -3.86
C ALA A 227 13.57 6.51 -3.04
N GLY A 228 14.76 7.07 -3.32
CA GLY A 228 15.30 8.24 -2.62
C GLY A 228 15.80 7.94 -1.21
N PHE A 229 16.29 6.72 -0.95
CA PHE A 229 17.03 6.39 0.28
C PHE A 229 18.52 6.66 0.12
N SER A 230 19.20 7.03 1.20
CA SER A 230 20.64 7.26 1.21
C SER A 230 21.45 6.00 0.86
N ASP A 231 20.95 4.84 1.29
CA ASP A 231 21.58 3.55 1.07
C ASP A 231 20.63 2.37 1.29
N ALA A 232 21.03 1.18 0.85
CA ALA A 232 20.26 -0.06 0.96
C ALA A 232 19.99 -0.48 2.41
N ALA A 233 20.90 -0.17 3.34
CA ALA A 233 20.75 -0.52 4.75
C ALA A 233 19.69 0.37 5.42
N HIS A 234 19.70 1.69 5.13
CA HIS A 234 18.66 2.61 5.57
C HIS A 234 17.28 2.20 5.03
N MET A 235 17.20 1.91 3.73
CA MET A 235 15.97 1.40 3.13
C MET A 235 15.50 0.12 3.84
N SER A 236 16.36 -0.87 4.00
CA SER A 236 15.99 -2.16 4.61
C SER A 236 15.49 -2.01 6.04
N ARG A 237 16.11 -1.15 6.85
CA ARG A 237 15.66 -0.86 8.23
C ARG A 237 14.28 -0.19 8.21
N THR A 238 14.07 0.80 7.35
CA THR A 238 12.80 1.52 7.23
C THR A 238 11.69 0.60 6.71
N PHE A 239 11.99 -0.21 5.71
CA PHE A 239 11.09 -1.19 5.14
C PHE A 239 10.62 -2.20 6.20
N LYS A 240 11.57 -2.79 6.93
CA LYS A 240 11.25 -3.73 8.02
C LYS A 240 10.42 -3.09 9.13
N ARG A 241 10.70 -1.84 9.49
CA ARG A 241 9.94 -1.10 10.50
C ARG A 241 8.49 -0.83 10.05
N ARG A 242 8.28 -0.55 8.74
CA ARG A 242 6.98 -0.16 8.19
C ARG A 242 6.14 -1.36 7.72
N LEU A 243 6.77 -2.38 7.17
CA LEU A 243 6.08 -3.56 6.61
C LEU A 243 6.32 -4.84 7.42
N GLY A 244 7.23 -4.79 8.40
CA GLY A 244 7.52 -5.91 9.31
C GLY A 244 8.38 -7.02 8.71
N PHE A 245 8.78 -6.93 7.43
CA PHE A 245 9.64 -7.88 6.74
C PHE A 245 10.69 -7.14 5.88
N PRO A 246 11.80 -7.80 5.50
CA PRO A 246 12.82 -7.16 4.67
C PRO A 246 12.40 -7.06 3.20
N PRO A 247 12.94 -6.11 2.41
CA PRO A 247 12.60 -5.94 0.99
C PRO A 247 12.76 -7.22 0.17
N SER A 248 13.79 -8.03 0.47
CA SER A 248 14.05 -9.30 -0.22
C SER A 248 12.90 -10.33 -0.11
N ALA A 249 12.04 -10.21 0.90
CA ALA A 249 10.89 -11.09 1.04
C ALA A 249 9.84 -10.87 -0.07
N LEU A 250 9.76 -9.66 -0.64
CA LEU A 250 8.86 -9.36 -1.77
C LEU A 250 9.17 -10.19 -3.01
N ARG A 251 10.44 -10.58 -3.22
CA ARG A 251 10.83 -11.41 -4.38
C ARG A 251 10.16 -12.78 -4.40
N ARG A 252 9.68 -13.25 -3.26
CA ARG A 252 8.91 -14.51 -3.14
C ARG A 252 7.42 -14.31 -3.38
N MET A 253 6.94 -13.08 -3.37
CA MET A 253 5.58 -12.72 -3.74
C MET A 253 5.56 -12.47 -5.24
N ARG A 254 4.60 -13.04 -5.95
CA ARG A 254 4.44 -12.81 -7.38
C ARG A 254 3.70 -11.50 -7.58
N PRO A 255 4.31 -10.49 -8.22
CA PRO A 255 3.56 -9.35 -8.70
C PRO A 255 2.61 -9.84 -9.80
N SER A 256 1.55 -9.08 -10.03
CA SER A 256 0.79 -9.18 -11.26
C SER A 256 1.71 -8.71 -12.41
N GLN A 257 2.35 -9.63 -13.13
CA GLN A 257 3.08 -9.26 -14.35
C GLN A 257 2.07 -9.09 -15.49
N PRO A 258 2.19 -8.01 -16.30
CA PRO A 258 1.52 -8.00 -17.58
C PRO A 258 2.05 -9.16 -18.41
N ALA A 259 1.16 -9.90 -19.07
CA ALA A 259 1.55 -10.95 -19.99
C ALA A 259 2.52 -10.36 -21.01
N GLN A 260 3.71 -10.94 -21.12
CA GLN A 260 4.55 -10.72 -22.29
C GLN A 260 3.72 -11.13 -23.49
N ALA A 261 3.42 -10.18 -24.38
CA ALA A 261 2.86 -10.50 -25.67
C ALA A 261 3.84 -11.45 -26.35
N VAL A 262 3.44 -12.70 -26.50
CA VAL A 262 4.14 -13.64 -27.37
C VAL A 262 3.91 -13.12 -28.78
N HIS A 263 4.93 -12.50 -29.34
CA HIS A 263 4.98 -12.25 -30.77
C HIS A 263 5.36 -13.58 -31.43
N ASP A 264 4.35 -14.24 -32.00
CA ASP A 264 4.53 -15.23 -33.07
C ASP A 264 4.81 -14.51 -34.39
#